data_fbd30c85c2c13749ab87e115c5a996cc
#
_entry.id   fbd30c85c2c13749ab87e115c5a996cc
#
_cell.length_a   1.000
_cell.length_b   1.000
_cell.length_c   1.000
_cell.angle_alpha   90.00
_cell.angle_beta   90.00
_cell.angle_gamma   90.00
#
_symmetry.space_group_name_H-M   'P 1'
#
loop_
_entity.id
_entity.type
_entity.pdbx_description
1 polymer ?
#
loop_
_entity_poly.entity_id
_entity_poly.type
_entity_poly.pdbx_seq_one_letter_code
_entity_poly.pdbx_strand_id
1 'polypeptide(L)'
;YDPPNLTFPFGAYLCVVDVDKFTGEVKVRRFYALDDCGTRINPMVIEGQIHGGLTEAFAVAMGQQIPFDENGNHLGNSLMDYFLPTAVETPKWETDHTVTLCPHHPLGAKGVAESPHVGGIPCFSNAVIDAFAHLGVTHMDMPHSAWRVWKQCNALGVNKR
;
A
#
# COMPACT_ATOMS: atom_id res chain seq x y z
N TYR A 1 14.32 24.23 16.83
CA TYR A 1 14.61 24.79 15.49
C TYR A 1 13.34 24.93 14.68
N ASP A 2 13.07 26.10 14.14
CA ASP A 2 11.95 26.38 13.27
C ASP A 2 12.49 26.50 11.82
N PRO A 3 12.27 25.50 10.97
CA PRO A 3 12.81 25.53 9.60
C PRO A 3 12.11 26.60 8.76
N PRO A 4 12.84 27.34 7.93
CA PRO A 4 12.26 28.42 7.12
C PRO A 4 11.31 27.92 6.04
N ASN A 5 11.36 26.64 5.71
CA ASN A 5 10.47 26.00 4.75
C ASN A 5 10.43 24.49 4.93
N LEU A 6 9.40 23.84 4.35
CA LEU A 6 9.21 22.40 4.36
C LEU A 6 9.83 21.79 3.12
N THR A 7 10.14 20.48 3.19
CA THR A 7 10.59 19.66 2.07
C THR A 7 9.55 18.60 1.76
N PHE A 8 9.25 18.37 0.49
CA PHE A 8 8.22 17.42 0.07
C PHE A 8 8.78 16.41 -0.93
N PRO A 9 8.91 15.13 -0.55
CA PRO A 9 9.11 14.06 -1.52
C PRO A 9 7.85 13.91 -2.39
N PHE A 10 7.98 13.22 -3.50
CA PHE A 10 6.83 12.77 -4.30
C PHE A 10 7.15 11.43 -4.94
N GLY A 11 6.12 10.76 -5.41
CA GLY A 11 6.26 9.48 -6.08
C GLY A 11 5.09 9.18 -7.00
N ALA A 12 5.25 8.15 -7.83
CA ALA A 12 4.21 7.59 -8.67
C ALA A 12 4.22 6.07 -8.52
N TYR A 13 3.05 5.48 -8.38
CA TYR A 13 2.90 4.05 -8.11
C TYR A 13 1.91 3.42 -9.07
N LEU A 14 2.21 2.19 -9.49
CA LEU A 14 1.33 1.38 -10.32
C LEU A 14 1.29 -0.04 -9.78
N CYS A 15 0.09 -0.55 -9.57
CA CYS A 15 -0.15 -1.90 -9.08
C CYS A 15 -0.97 -2.70 -10.08
N VAL A 16 -0.57 -3.95 -10.30
CA VAL A 16 -1.31 -4.93 -11.11
C VAL A 16 -1.68 -6.10 -10.23
N VAL A 17 -2.97 -6.43 -10.17
CA VAL A 17 -3.50 -7.50 -9.33
C VAL A 17 -4.28 -8.53 -10.15
N ASP A 18 -4.27 -9.78 -9.67
CA ASP A 18 -5.26 -10.79 -10.04
C ASP A 18 -6.20 -11.01 -8.87
N VAL A 19 -7.48 -11.18 -9.15
CA VAL A 19 -8.49 -11.51 -8.14
C VAL A 19 -9.09 -12.87 -8.45
N ASP A 20 -9.00 -13.81 -7.52
CA ASP A 20 -9.73 -15.07 -7.61
C ASP A 20 -11.16 -14.87 -7.10
N LYS A 21 -12.11 -14.90 -8.01
CA LYS A 21 -13.52 -14.69 -7.69
C LYS A 21 -14.14 -15.78 -6.81
N PHE A 22 -13.55 -16.98 -6.75
CA PHE A 22 -14.08 -18.09 -5.96
C PHE A 22 -13.58 -18.08 -4.53
N THR A 23 -12.35 -17.61 -4.29
CA THR A 23 -11.72 -17.54 -2.97
C THR A 23 -11.68 -16.12 -2.40
N GLY A 24 -11.76 -15.10 -3.26
CA GLY A 24 -11.54 -13.70 -2.92
C GLY A 24 -10.07 -13.34 -2.73
N GLU A 25 -9.16 -14.28 -3.00
CA GLU A 25 -7.73 -14.01 -2.90
C GLU A 25 -7.31 -12.94 -3.93
N VAL A 26 -6.55 -11.97 -3.46
CA VAL A 26 -5.94 -10.92 -4.30
C VAL A 26 -4.45 -11.16 -4.36
N LYS A 27 -3.94 -11.41 -5.54
CA LYS A 27 -2.52 -11.60 -5.79
C LYS A 27 -1.92 -10.38 -6.49
N VAL A 28 -0.97 -9.73 -5.85
CA VAL A 28 -0.19 -8.68 -6.50
C VAL A 28 0.75 -9.30 -7.52
N ARG A 29 0.53 -9.02 -8.78
CA ARG A 29 1.33 -9.53 -9.91
C ARG A 29 2.60 -8.71 -10.10
N ARG A 30 2.46 -7.40 -10.05
CA ARG A 30 3.55 -6.44 -10.18
C ARG A 30 3.22 -5.17 -9.40
N PHE A 31 4.23 -4.56 -8.85
CA PHE A 31 4.13 -3.25 -8.23
C PHE A 31 5.35 -2.42 -8.62
N TYR A 32 5.10 -1.30 -9.23
CA TYR A 32 6.13 -0.33 -9.62
C TYR A 32 6.05 0.88 -8.72
N ALA A 33 7.18 1.29 -8.18
CA ALA A 33 7.30 2.48 -7.35
C ALA A 33 8.42 3.37 -7.89
N LEU A 34 8.09 4.61 -8.15
CA LEU A 34 9.03 5.65 -8.53
C LEU A 34 8.99 6.74 -7.47
N ASP A 35 10.06 6.91 -6.72
CA ASP A 35 10.16 7.88 -5.64
C ASP A 35 11.21 8.95 -5.91
N ASP A 36 10.92 10.19 -5.51
CA ASP A 36 11.84 11.31 -5.58
C ASP A 36 12.07 11.92 -4.20
N CYS A 37 13.23 11.65 -3.63
CA CYS A 37 13.68 12.23 -2.37
C CYS A 37 14.84 13.26 -2.57
N GLY A 38 14.99 13.79 -3.78
CA GLY A 38 16.09 14.69 -4.11
C GLY A 38 17.44 13.96 -4.07
N THR A 39 18.43 14.57 -3.46
CA THR A 39 19.76 13.95 -3.31
C THR A 39 19.68 12.66 -2.49
N ARG A 40 20.04 11.53 -3.09
CA ARG A 40 20.09 10.22 -2.44
C ARG A 40 21.38 10.07 -1.63
N ILE A 41 21.35 10.51 -0.36
CA ILE A 41 22.55 10.51 0.51
C ILE A 41 23.06 9.08 0.75
N ASN A 42 22.17 8.15 1.01
CA ASN A 42 22.49 6.72 1.15
C ASN A 42 21.47 5.87 0.38
N PRO A 43 21.79 5.43 -0.84
CA PRO A 43 20.87 4.67 -1.67
C PRO A 43 20.34 3.37 -1.02
N MET A 44 21.19 2.65 -0.27
CA MET A 44 20.81 1.40 0.40
C MET A 44 19.76 1.66 1.50
N VAL A 45 19.91 2.72 2.27
CA VAL A 45 18.94 3.10 3.32
C VAL A 45 17.63 3.55 2.67
N ILE A 46 17.69 4.33 1.61
CA ILE A 46 16.52 4.81 0.87
C ILE A 46 15.72 3.62 0.31
N GLU A 47 16.39 2.68 -0.34
CA GLU A 47 15.77 1.44 -0.85
C GLU A 47 15.08 0.66 0.27
N GLY A 48 15.75 0.50 1.41
CA GLY A 48 15.18 -0.16 2.58
C GLY A 48 13.94 0.55 3.12
N GLN A 49 13.91 1.88 3.13
CA GLN A 49 12.74 2.67 3.53
C GLN A 49 11.58 2.50 2.54
N ILE A 50 11.86 2.49 1.24
CA ILE A 50 10.84 2.30 0.20
C ILE A 50 10.23 0.90 0.32
N HIS A 51 11.05 -0.15 0.37
CA HIS A 51 10.57 -1.53 0.50
C HIS A 51 9.78 -1.74 1.79
N GLY A 52 10.26 -1.21 2.91
CA GLY A 52 9.57 -1.29 4.19
C GLY A 52 8.22 -0.58 4.16
N GLY A 53 8.17 0.64 3.63
CA GLY A 53 6.95 1.42 3.49
C GLY A 53 5.92 0.77 2.56
N LEU A 54 6.36 0.18 1.45
CA LEU A 54 5.47 -0.57 0.54
C LEU A 54 4.93 -1.85 1.19
N THR A 55 5.74 -2.53 2.00
CA THR A 55 5.30 -3.72 2.75
C THR A 55 4.22 -3.36 3.76
N GLU A 56 4.38 -2.26 4.48
CA GLU A 56 3.34 -1.77 5.39
C GLU A 56 2.10 -1.28 4.63
N ALA A 57 2.27 -0.57 3.52
CA ALA A 57 1.15 -0.16 2.67
C ALA A 57 0.33 -1.36 2.16
N PHE A 58 1.02 -2.45 1.77
CA PHE A 58 0.38 -3.72 1.43
C PHE A 58 -0.40 -4.31 2.61
N ALA A 59 0.20 -4.33 3.80
CA ALA A 59 -0.45 -4.84 5.01
C ALA A 59 -1.75 -4.08 5.32
N VAL A 60 -1.70 -2.74 5.31
CA VAL A 60 -2.87 -1.88 5.56
C VAL A 60 -3.96 -2.11 4.52
N ALA A 61 -3.58 -2.13 3.24
CA ALA A 61 -4.57 -2.27 2.17
C ALA A 61 -5.23 -3.66 2.14
N MET A 62 -4.50 -4.73 2.51
CA MET A 62 -4.93 -6.10 2.30
C MET A 62 -5.42 -6.83 3.55
N GLY A 63 -4.97 -6.45 4.75
CA GLY A 63 -5.31 -7.27 5.91
C GLY A 63 -5.35 -6.61 7.28
N GLN A 64 -4.65 -5.51 7.49
CA GLN A 64 -4.60 -4.89 8.80
C GLN A 64 -5.94 -4.30 9.22
N GLN A 65 -6.38 -4.65 10.42
CA GLN A 65 -7.55 -4.09 11.08
C GLN A 65 -7.27 -3.90 12.56
N ILE A 66 -7.88 -2.87 13.13
CA ILE A 66 -7.94 -2.63 14.58
C ILE A 66 -9.41 -2.64 15.00
N PRO A 67 -10.02 -3.83 15.13
CA PRO A 67 -11.42 -3.94 15.50
C PRO A 67 -11.61 -3.71 17.01
N PHE A 68 -12.74 -3.11 17.36
CA PHE A 68 -13.21 -2.94 18.73
C PHE A 68 -14.56 -3.61 18.90
N ASP A 69 -14.82 -4.14 20.10
CA ASP A 69 -16.14 -4.63 20.46
C ASP A 69 -17.09 -3.48 20.85
N GLU A 70 -18.35 -3.82 21.18
CA GLU A 70 -19.39 -2.88 21.59
C GLU A 70 -19.04 -2.12 22.88
N ASN A 71 -18.11 -2.64 23.68
CA ASN A 71 -17.65 -2.04 24.94
C ASN A 71 -16.36 -1.22 24.77
N GLY A 72 -15.83 -1.13 23.55
CA GLY A 72 -14.59 -0.43 23.23
C GLY A 72 -13.32 -1.24 23.52
N ASN A 73 -13.41 -2.54 23.74
CA ASN A 73 -12.24 -3.40 23.90
C ASN A 73 -11.59 -3.67 22.54
N HIS A 74 -10.28 -3.52 22.46
CA HIS A 74 -9.50 -3.81 21.26
C HIS A 74 -9.41 -5.33 21.05
N LEU A 75 -9.86 -5.83 19.91
CA LEU A 75 -9.88 -7.25 19.57
C LEU A 75 -8.63 -7.73 18.80
N GLY A 76 -7.92 -6.84 18.14
CA GLY A 76 -6.71 -7.15 17.37
C GLY A 76 -5.41 -6.91 18.15
N ASN A 77 -5.32 -7.33 19.41
CA ASN A 77 -4.25 -6.97 20.33
C ASN A 77 -3.09 -7.97 20.40
N SER A 78 -3.07 -8.95 19.52
CA SER A 78 -2.00 -9.95 19.43
C SER A 78 -1.60 -10.19 17.97
N LEU A 79 -0.41 -10.76 17.74
CA LEU A 79 0.05 -11.16 16.39
C LEU A 79 -0.75 -12.34 15.81
N MET A 80 -1.68 -12.92 16.55
CA MET A 80 -2.66 -13.89 16.04
C MET A 80 -3.80 -13.20 15.29
N ASP A 81 -4.10 -11.95 15.65
CA ASP A 81 -5.25 -11.20 15.16
C ASP A 81 -4.84 -10.03 14.27
N TYR A 82 -3.66 -9.46 14.52
CA TYR A 82 -3.11 -8.35 13.75
C TYR A 82 -2.28 -8.87 12.57
N PHE A 83 -2.66 -8.53 11.34
CA PHE A 83 -1.95 -8.97 10.16
C PHE A 83 -0.59 -8.26 10.02
N LEU A 84 0.47 -9.05 10.16
CA LEU A 84 1.84 -8.63 9.90
C LEU A 84 2.39 -9.50 8.76
N PRO A 85 2.58 -8.95 7.54
CA PRO A 85 3.02 -9.75 6.41
C PRO A 85 4.43 -10.29 6.64
N THR A 86 4.62 -11.55 6.32
CA THR A 86 5.93 -12.19 6.30
C THR A 86 6.59 -12.01 4.93
N ALA A 87 7.84 -12.45 4.80
CA ALA A 87 8.54 -12.42 3.52
C ALA A 87 7.87 -13.29 2.44
N VAL A 88 6.99 -14.22 2.83
CA VAL A 88 6.26 -15.08 1.89
C VAL A 88 5.09 -14.33 1.26
N GLU A 89 4.37 -13.53 2.03
CA GLU A 89 3.22 -12.74 1.55
C GLU A 89 3.66 -11.45 0.85
N THR A 90 4.81 -10.90 1.25
CA THR A 90 5.30 -9.63 0.71
C THR A 90 5.58 -9.75 -0.80
N PRO A 91 4.93 -8.92 -1.64
CA PRO A 91 5.21 -8.90 -3.07
C PRO A 91 6.64 -8.47 -3.38
N LYS A 92 7.09 -8.79 -4.58
CA LYS A 92 8.34 -8.24 -5.10
C LYS A 92 8.11 -6.79 -5.56
N TRP A 93 8.90 -5.87 -5.01
CA TRP A 93 8.88 -4.47 -5.39
C TRP A 93 9.79 -4.20 -6.58
N GLU A 94 9.30 -3.47 -7.57
CA GLU A 94 10.07 -2.95 -8.70
C GLU A 94 10.20 -1.44 -8.49
N THR A 95 11.36 -1.01 -7.99
CA THR A 95 11.60 0.37 -7.55
C THR A 95 12.57 1.08 -8.48
N ASP A 96 12.33 2.37 -8.69
CA ASP A 96 13.24 3.29 -9.38
C ASP A 96 13.11 4.68 -8.75
N HIS A 97 13.85 5.66 -9.25
CA HIS A 97 13.87 6.99 -8.68
C HIS A 97 14.07 8.08 -9.74
N THR A 98 13.54 9.26 -9.38
CA THR A 98 13.92 10.52 -10.02
C THR A 98 14.64 11.42 -9.01
N VAL A 99 15.25 12.50 -9.49
CA VAL A 99 15.97 13.45 -8.64
C VAL A 99 15.56 14.86 -8.96
N THR A 100 14.71 15.43 -8.09
CA THR A 100 14.36 16.84 -8.08
C THR A 100 14.85 17.45 -6.79
N LEU A 101 15.88 18.29 -6.88
CA LEU A 101 16.53 18.85 -5.70
C LEU A 101 15.59 19.76 -4.92
N CYS A 102 15.62 19.65 -3.57
CA CYS A 102 14.97 20.62 -2.71
C CYS A 102 15.72 21.98 -2.82
N PRO A 103 15.01 23.08 -3.13
CA PRO A 103 15.67 24.39 -3.28
C PRO A 103 15.94 25.08 -1.94
N HIS A 104 15.47 24.55 -0.82
CA HIS A 104 15.46 25.23 0.46
C HIS A 104 16.72 24.98 1.31
N HIS A 105 17.63 24.12 0.85
CA HIS A 105 18.92 23.86 1.50
C HIS A 105 19.95 23.28 0.53
N PRO A 106 21.26 23.42 0.84
CA PRO A 106 22.33 23.06 -0.11
C PRO A 106 22.42 21.59 -0.48
N LEU A 107 21.97 20.67 0.39
CA LEU A 107 22.02 19.24 0.10
C LEU A 107 20.99 18.81 -0.95
N GLY A 108 19.90 19.55 -1.10
CA GLY A 108 18.81 19.21 -2.03
C GLY A 108 18.07 17.92 -1.69
N ALA A 109 18.32 17.31 -0.53
CA ALA A 109 17.66 16.09 -0.08
C ALA A 109 16.25 16.37 0.44
N LYS A 110 15.39 15.35 0.39
CA LYS A 110 14.01 15.36 0.92
C LYS A 110 13.78 14.11 1.74
N GLY A 111 12.69 14.04 2.49
CA GLY A 111 12.27 12.80 3.16
C GLY A 111 11.94 11.70 2.15
N VAL A 112 11.88 10.43 2.61
CA VAL A 112 11.52 9.29 1.76
C VAL A 112 10.66 8.27 2.49
N ALA A 113 10.78 8.16 3.81
CA ALA A 113 10.21 7.03 4.55
C ALA A 113 8.68 6.91 4.44
N GLU A 114 7.95 8.01 4.38
CA GLU A 114 6.49 8.02 4.36
C GLU A 114 5.89 8.05 2.94
N SER A 115 6.67 8.42 1.93
CA SER A 115 6.21 8.48 0.53
C SER A 115 5.56 7.16 0.08
N PRO A 116 6.17 5.98 0.31
CA PRO A 116 5.59 4.70 -0.07
C PRO A 116 4.28 4.36 0.64
N HIS A 117 4.09 4.82 1.86
CA HIS A 117 2.82 4.64 2.59
C HIS A 117 1.71 5.47 1.97
N VAL A 118 1.98 6.75 1.76
CA VAL A 118 0.98 7.70 1.25
C VAL A 118 0.48 7.31 -0.15
N GLY A 119 1.37 6.87 -1.02
CA GLY A 119 1.02 6.46 -2.38
C GLY A 119 0.67 4.98 -2.53
N GLY A 120 1.33 4.11 -1.75
CA GLY A 120 1.15 2.66 -1.84
C GLY A 120 -0.23 2.19 -1.40
N ILE A 121 -0.71 2.65 -0.24
CA ILE A 121 -2.03 2.25 0.28
C ILE A 121 -3.15 2.49 -0.74
N PRO A 122 -3.35 3.70 -1.27
CA PRO A 122 -4.38 3.93 -2.28
C PRO A 122 -4.09 3.23 -3.60
N CYS A 123 -2.82 3.02 -3.97
CA CYS A 123 -2.46 2.31 -5.19
C CYS A 123 -2.95 0.84 -5.16
N PHE A 124 -2.75 0.13 -4.06
CA PHE A 124 -3.30 -1.22 -3.87
C PHE A 124 -4.81 -1.23 -3.91
N SER A 125 -5.44 -0.32 -3.16
CA SER A 125 -6.90 -0.23 -3.09
C SER A 125 -7.51 0.06 -4.46
N ASN A 126 -6.94 1.01 -5.19
CA ASN A 126 -7.40 1.35 -6.54
C ASN A 126 -7.28 0.17 -7.51
N ALA A 127 -6.18 -0.59 -7.45
CA ALA A 127 -5.98 -1.77 -8.30
C ALA A 127 -7.04 -2.85 -8.03
N VAL A 128 -7.38 -3.08 -6.75
CA VAL A 128 -8.44 -4.04 -6.41
C VAL A 128 -9.80 -3.55 -6.89
N ILE A 129 -10.12 -2.27 -6.69
CA ILE A 129 -11.40 -1.69 -7.15
C ILE A 129 -11.49 -1.72 -8.68
N ASP A 130 -10.39 -1.40 -9.38
CA ASP A 130 -10.32 -1.42 -10.83
C ASP A 130 -10.57 -2.83 -11.42
N ALA A 131 -10.13 -3.89 -10.73
CA ALA A 131 -10.45 -5.25 -11.13
C ALA A 131 -11.96 -5.54 -11.20
N PHE A 132 -12.79 -4.78 -10.49
CA PHE A 132 -14.25 -4.88 -10.49
C PHE A 132 -14.95 -3.75 -11.26
N ALA A 133 -14.22 -2.79 -11.83
CA ALA A 133 -14.79 -1.62 -12.51
C ALA A 133 -15.72 -2.01 -13.66
N HIS A 134 -15.38 -3.07 -14.40
CA HIS A 134 -16.21 -3.62 -15.49
C HIS A 134 -17.56 -4.20 -15.01
N LEU A 135 -17.72 -4.42 -13.70
CA LEU A 135 -18.95 -4.88 -13.05
C LEU A 135 -19.71 -3.72 -12.36
N GLY A 136 -19.27 -2.49 -12.58
CA GLY A 136 -19.89 -1.29 -12.03
C GLY A 136 -19.51 -0.95 -10.59
N VAL A 137 -18.48 -1.61 -10.02
CA VAL A 137 -17.97 -1.26 -8.70
C VAL A 137 -17.12 -0.02 -8.76
N THR A 138 -17.44 0.97 -7.95
CA THR A 138 -16.72 2.26 -7.87
C THR A 138 -16.02 2.47 -6.53
N HIS A 139 -16.35 1.65 -5.52
CA HIS A 139 -15.77 1.74 -4.19
C HIS A 139 -15.82 0.41 -3.45
N MET A 140 -14.80 0.13 -2.66
CA MET A 140 -14.72 -0.96 -1.69
C MET A 140 -13.89 -0.49 -0.49
N ASP A 141 -14.40 -0.75 0.73
CA ASP A 141 -13.68 -0.42 1.96
C ASP A 141 -12.48 -1.33 2.19
N MET A 142 -11.37 -0.75 2.62
CA MET A 142 -10.21 -1.49 3.12
C MET A 142 -10.47 -2.09 4.52
N PRO A 143 -9.69 -3.12 4.91
CA PRO A 143 -8.74 -3.86 4.09
C PRO A 143 -9.45 -4.79 3.08
N HIS A 144 -8.83 -5.01 1.94
CA HIS A 144 -9.31 -5.92 0.88
C HIS A 144 -8.97 -7.38 1.22
N SER A 145 -9.33 -7.84 2.40
CA SER A 145 -9.13 -9.23 2.80
C SER A 145 -9.90 -10.19 1.89
N ALA A 146 -9.40 -11.43 1.75
CA ALA A 146 -10.03 -12.44 0.89
C ALA A 146 -11.53 -12.61 1.20
N TRP A 147 -11.92 -12.55 2.48
CA TRP A 147 -13.32 -12.59 2.89
C TRP A 147 -14.14 -11.42 2.33
N ARG A 148 -13.64 -10.18 2.44
CA ARG A 148 -14.36 -8.99 1.94
C ARG A 148 -14.48 -9.01 0.42
N VAL A 149 -13.40 -9.37 -0.27
CA VAL A 149 -13.39 -9.50 -1.73
C VAL A 149 -14.33 -10.62 -2.20
N TRP A 150 -14.29 -11.79 -1.56
CA TRP A 150 -15.22 -12.88 -1.84
C TRP A 150 -16.69 -12.47 -1.63
N LYS A 151 -16.97 -11.74 -0.54
CA LYS A 151 -18.32 -11.22 -0.26
C LYS A 151 -18.81 -10.29 -1.37
N GLN A 152 -17.92 -9.46 -1.91
CA GLN A 152 -18.22 -8.61 -3.07
C GLN A 152 -18.49 -9.44 -4.32
N CYS A 153 -17.66 -10.45 -4.63
CA CYS A 153 -17.89 -11.38 -5.74
C CYS A 153 -19.24 -12.09 -5.62
N ASN A 154 -19.61 -12.51 -4.42
CA ASN A 154 -20.88 -13.18 -4.17
C ASN A 154 -22.08 -12.22 -4.36
N ALA A 155 -21.98 -10.98 -3.90
CA ALA A 155 -23.01 -9.96 -4.08
C ALA A 155 -23.23 -9.63 -5.58
N LEU A 156 -22.17 -9.63 -6.37
CA LEU A 156 -22.21 -9.44 -7.83
C LEU A 156 -22.63 -10.71 -8.59
N GLY A 157 -22.70 -11.86 -7.93
CA GLY A 157 -23.06 -13.14 -8.55
C GLY A 157 -22.00 -13.72 -9.50
N VAL A 158 -20.78 -13.19 -9.49
CA VAL A 158 -19.70 -13.63 -10.41
C VAL A 158 -18.98 -14.88 -9.98
N ASN A 159 -19.15 -15.32 -8.73
CA ASN A 159 -18.59 -16.57 -8.20
C ASN A 159 -19.53 -17.78 -8.35
N LYS A 160 -20.65 -17.63 -9.03
CA LYS A 160 -21.51 -18.76 -9.40
C LYS A 160 -20.90 -19.47 -10.62
N ARG A 161 -20.97 -20.82 -10.62
CA ARG A 161 -20.60 -21.68 -11.75
C ARG A 161 -21.73 -21.72 -12.77
#